data_68345da8384bb4f3df076805d7af56ae
#
_entry.id   68345da8384bb4f3df076805d7af56ae
#
_cell.length_a   1.000
_cell.length_b   1.000
_cell.length_c   1.000
_cell.angle_alpha   90.00
_cell.angle_beta   90.00
_cell.angle_gamma   90.00
#
_symmetry.space_group_name_H-M   'P 1'
#
loop_
_entity.id
_entity.type
_entity.pdbx_description
1 polymer ?
#
loop_
_entity_poly.entity_id
_entity_poly.type
_entity_poly.pdbx_seq_one_letter_code
_entity_poly.pdbx_strand_id
1 'polypeptide(L)'
;MKVQRIEVENKPYPLYLLLDKEYQLIEPVMKFIKYLDNTGKSPNTIKAYCYHLKLLYEFMEQRGVILNDINFELLADFVGWLRYPSASNVIDLQSKKAIREETTVNTILNVVMSFLDYLSRLGEFKSIDVFKQAKGRNFKGFLHHVNKGRYQKNVLKLRVKKKQIRTLRSKEVKQIIDACHTKRDKLILMLMYEGGLRIGEVLSLRLEDIVTWDNQIHLTPRDVNVNEAYIKLRKERTIHVSKELMSLYTDYLIYEYSEELEHDYVFISLKEGYFGKPLKY
;
A
#
# COMPACT_ATOMS: atom_id res chain seq x y z
N MET A 1 -10.04 4.29 -18.93
CA MET A 1 -8.68 4.19 -18.36
C MET A 1 -8.44 2.82 -17.73
N LYS A 2 -7.27 2.19 -17.96
CA LYS A 2 -6.92 0.86 -17.43
C LYS A 2 -5.51 0.87 -16.84
N VAL A 3 -5.34 0.30 -15.65
CA VAL A 3 -3.99 0.00 -15.13
C VAL A 3 -3.62 -1.41 -15.57
N GLN A 4 -2.53 -1.52 -16.33
CA GLN A 4 -2.03 -2.79 -16.87
C GLN A 4 -0.80 -3.21 -16.08
N ARG A 5 -0.82 -4.46 -15.57
CA ARG A 5 0.37 -5.13 -15.02
C ARG A 5 1.17 -5.72 -16.18
N ILE A 6 2.47 -5.51 -16.18
CA ILE A 6 3.40 -6.11 -17.14
C ILE A 6 4.55 -6.79 -16.42
N GLU A 7 5.04 -7.88 -16.96
CA GLU A 7 6.25 -8.56 -16.53
C GLU A 7 7.37 -8.23 -17.51
N VAL A 8 8.55 -7.91 -17.00
CA VAL A 8 9.72 -7.53 -17.80
C VAL A 8 10.82 -8.51 -17.49
N GLU A 9 11.39 -9.14 -18.51
CA GLU A 9 12.39 -10.24 -18.39
C GLU A 9 13.53 -9.95 -17.42
N ASN A 10 13.99 -8.70 -17.35
CA ASN A 10 15.14 -8.30 -16.52
C ASN A 10 14.74 -7.73 -15.14
N LYS A 11 13.46 -7.86 -14.73
CA LYS A 11 13.00 -7.37 -13.42
C LYS A 11 12.32 -8.46 -12.62
N PRO A 12 12.68 -8.60 -11.34
CA PRO A 12 12.12 -9.63 -10.47
C PRO A 12 10.72 -9.28 -9.96
N TYR A 13 10.15 -8.15 -10.38
CA TYR A 13 8.85 -7.66 -9.96
C TYR A 13 8.07 -7.05 -11.12
N PRO A 14 6.73 -7.11 -11.09
CA PRO A 14 5.91 -6.56 -12.15
C PRO A 14 5.95 -5.02 -12.15
N LEU A 15 5.88 -4.44 -13.33
CA LEU A 15 5.64 -3.02 -13.53
C LEU A 15 4.15 -2.76 -13.78
N TYR A 16 3.74 -1.50 -13.57
CA TYR A 16 2.37 -1.07 -13.77
C TYR A 16 2.35 0.13 -14.71
N LEU A 17 1.48 0.08 -15.71
CA LEU A 17 1.30 1.15 -16.70
C LEU A 17 -0.14 1.65 -16.66
N LEU A 18 -0.33 2.92 -16.95
CA LEU A 18 -1.65 3.51 -17.13
C LEU A 18 -1.92 3.70 -18.61
N LEU A 19 -3.02 3.10 -19.07
CA LEU A 19 -3.50 3.16 -20.44
C LEU A 19 -4.80 3.97 -20.51
N ASP A 20 -4.99 4.70 -21.60
CA ASP A 20 -6.24 5.38 -21.92
C ASP A 20 -7.34 4.40 -22.40
N LYS A 21 -8.43 4.93 -22.97
CA LYS A 21 -9.54 4.11 -23.51
C LYS A 21 -9.18 3.38 -24.80
N GLU A 22 -8.25 3.93 -25.57
CA GLU A 22 -7.73 3.36 -26.82
C GLU A 22 -6.52 2.45 -26.60
N TYR A 23 -6.25 2.09 -25.31
CA TYR A 23 -5.10 1.27 -24.90
C TYR A 23 -3.74 1.89 -25.21
N GLN A 24 -3.68 3.23 -25.40
CA GLN A 24 -2.41 3.94 -25.58
C GLN A 24 -1.80 4.30 -24.23
N LEU A 25 -0.48 4.35 -24.18
CA LEU A 25 0.27 4.74 -22.99
C LEU A 25 0.08 6.23 -22.69
N ILE A 26 -0.23 6.55 -21.44
CA ILE A 26 -0.23 7.93 -20.97
C ILE A 26 1.21 8.32 -20.65
N GLU A 27 1.89 8.95 -21.62
CA GLU A 27 3.32 9.23 -21.60
C GLU A 27 3.79 9.96 -20.33
N PRO A 28 3.15 11.05 -19.84
CA PRO A 28 3.58 11.72 -18.61
C PRO A 28 3.59 10.79 -17.40
N VAL A 29 2.59 9.90 -17.29
CA VAL A 29 2.51 8.92 -16.20
C VAL A 29 3.60 7.87 -16.34
N MET A 30 3.87 7.39 -17.56
CA MET A 30 4.95 6.42 -17.82
C MET A 30 6.32 6.99 -17.42
N LYS A 31 6.63 8.24 -17.79
CA LYS A 31 7.87 8.92 -17.37
C LYS A 31 7.99 9.00 -15.84
N PHE A 32 6.89 9.35 -15.17
CA PHE A 32 6.86 9.43 -13.70
C PHE A 32 7.04 8.05 -13.05
N ILE A 33 6.40 7.00 -13.55
CA ILE A 33 6.57 5.64 -13.06
C ILE A 33 8.02 5.16 -13.21
N LYS A 34 8.64 5.43 -14.37
CA LYS A 34 10.07 5.15 -14.59
C LYS A 34 10.97 5.89 -13.60
N TYR A 35 10.66 7.16 -13.31
CA TYR A 35 11.36 7.93 -12.28
C TYR A 35 11.23 7.30 -10.90
N LEU A 36 10.02 6.89 -10.50
CA LEU A 36 9.78 6.23 -9.22
C LEU A 36 10.53 4.89 -9.08
N ASP A 37 10.58 4.11 -10.14
CA ASP A 37 11.32 2.86 -10.21
C ASP A 37 12.83 3.10 -10.08
N ASN A 38 13.38 4.04 -10.84
CA ASN A 38 14.79 4.42 -10.78
C ASN A 38 15.22 4.97 -9.40
N THR A 39 14.27 5.57 -8.67
CA THR A 39 14.51 6.07 -7.30
C THR A 39 14.24 5.03 -6.21
N GLY A 40 14.04 3.76 -6.58
CA GLY A 40 13.91 2.63 -5.66
C GLY A 40 12.58 2.58 -4.90
N LYS A 41 11.50 3.14 -5.46
CA LYS A 41 10.16 2.97 -4.87
C LYS A 41 9.70 1.54 -5.00
N SER A 42 9.05 1.01 -3.95
CA SER A 42 8.56 -0.37 -3.97
C SER A 42 7.51 -0.59 -5.06
N PRO A 43 7.43 -1.79 -5.67
CA PRO A 43 6.42 -2.13 -6.69
C PRO A 43 4.99 -1.85 -6.24
N ASN A 44 4.67 -2.11 -4.97
CA ASN A 44 3.35 -1.82 -4.41
C ASN A 44 3.05 -0.32 -4.31
N THR A 45 4.08 0.51 -4.06
CA THR A 45 3.95 1.98 -4.10
C THR A 45 3.66 2.43 -5.54
N ILE A 46 4.41 1.93 -6.50
CA ILE A 46 4.22 2.24 -7.94
C ILE A 46 2.82 1.81 -8.39
N LYS A 47 2.39 0.60 -8.06
CA LYS A 47 1.03 0.11 -8.30
C LYS A 47 -0.03 1.08 -7.77
N ALA A 48 0.07 1.45 -6.48
CA ALA A 48 -0.87 2.38 -5.86
C ALA A 48 -0.88 3.75 -6.58
N TYR A 49 0.28 4.26 -6.98
CA TYR A 49 0.40 5.52 -7.70
C TYR A 49 -0.29 5.46 -9.06
N CYS A 50 -0.14 4.37 -9.82
CA CYS A 50 -0.88 4.17 -11.07
C CYS A 50 -2.40 4.24 -10.86
N TYR A 51 -2.92 3.57 -9.83
CA TYR A 51 -4.36 3.62 -9.52
C TYR A 51 -4.83 5.00 -9.06
N HIS A 52 -4.01 5.74 -8.32
CA HIS A 52 -4.36 7.10 -7.90
C HIS A 52 -4.33 8.07 -9.08
N LEU A 53 -3.34 7.97 -9.98
CA LEU A 53 -3.27 8.78 -11.19
C LEU A 53 -4.38 8.44 -12.18
N LYS A 54 -4.80 7.16 -12.27
CA LYS A 54 -5.99 6.79 -13.02
C LYS A 54 -7.20 7.63 -12.64
N LEU A 55 -7.44 7.86 -11.33
CA LEU A 55 -8.55 8.67 -10.86
C LEU A 55 -8.44 10.14 -11.32
N LEU A 56 -7.23 10.71 -11.35
CA LEU A 56 -7.01 12.05 -11.87
C LEU A 56 -7.39 12.14 -13.36
N TYR A 57 -6.91 11.20 -14.17
CA TYR A 57 -7.20 11.18 -15.60
C TYR A 57 -8.67 10.89 -15.90
N GLU A 58 -9.35 10.04 -15.11
CA GLU A 58 -10.80 9.83 -15.21
C GLU A 58 -11.60 11.10 -14.88
N PHE A 59 -11.18 11.86 -13.86
CA PHE A 59 -11.77 13.15 -13.54
C PHE A 59 -11.58 14.16 -14.67
N MET A 60 -10.35 14.28 -15.19
CA MET A 60 -10.02 15.18 -16.30
C MET A 60 -10.87 14.86 -17.54
N GLU A 61 -11.01 13.58 -17.87
CA GLU A 61 -11.83 13.13 -18.99
C GLU A 61 -13.30 13.50 -18.82
N GLN A 62 -13.88 13.28 -17.62
CA GLN A 62 -15.25 13.66 -17.32
C GLN A 62 -15.51 15.17 -17.40
N ARG A 63 -14.47 15.98 -17.13
CA ARG A 63 -14.55 17.44 -17.19
C ARG A 63 -14.17 18.02 -18.56
N GLY A 64 -13.66 17.20 -19.47
CA GLY A 64 -13.20 17.65 -20.78
C GLY A 64 -11.97 18.57 -20.69
N VAL A 65 -11.12 18.41 -19.67
CA VAL A 65 -9.91 19.21 -19.43
C VAL A 65 -8.64 18.42 -19.68
N ILE A 66 -7.57 19.09 -20.08
CA ILE A 66 -6.25 18.50 -20.28
C ILE A 66 -5.34 18.78 -19.08
N LEU A 67 -4.18 18.10 -19.03
CA LEU A 67 -3.25 18.19 -17.91
C LEU A 67 -2.79 19.64 -17.64
N ASN A 68 -2.57 20.44 -18.69
CA ASN A 68 -2.11 21.82 -18.57
C ASN A 68 -3.18 22.79 -18.05
N ASP A 69 -4.46 22.40 -18.06
CA ASP A 69 -5.56 23.19 -17.51
C ASP A 69 -5.65 23.07 -15.98
N ILE A 70 -4.96 22.08 -15.40
CA ILE A 70 -5.02 21.84 -13.97
C ILE A 70 -4.48 23.06 -13.22
N ASN A 71 -5.35 23.60 -12.39
CA ASN A 71 -5.08 24.73 -11.51
C ASN A 71 -5.59 24.43 -10.09
N PHE A 72 -5.49 25.41 -9.19
CA PHE A 72 -5.93 25.25 -7.80
C PHE A 72 -7.42 24.90 -7.68
N GLU A 73 -8.27 25.54 -8.49
CA GLU A 73 -9.73 25.34 -8.47
C GLU A 73 -10.10 23.93 -8.94
N LEU A 74 -9.53 23.48 -10.07
CA LEU A 74 -9.73 22.10 -10.56
C LEU A 74 -9.21 21.05 -9.59
N LEU A 75 -8.13 21.31 -8.84
CA LEU A 75 -7.67 20.40 -7.79
C LEU A 75 -8.64 20.38 -6.60
N ALA A 76 -9.27 21.50 -6.24
CA ALA A 76 -10.31 21.53 -5.22
C ALA A 76 -11.55 20.75 -5.67
N ASP A 77 -11.97 20.92 -6.92
CA ASP A 77 -13.06 20.13 -7.55
C ASP A 77 -12.72 18.63 -7.58
N PHE A 78 -11.50 18.27 -7.91
CA PHE A 78 -11.03 16.89 -7.86
C PHE A 78 -11.17 16.28 -6.45
N VAL A 79 -10.82 17.01 -5.40
CA VAL A 79 -11.01 16.58 -4.01
C VAL A 79 -12.49 16.36 -3.71
N GLY A 80 -13.37 17.24 -4.19
CA GLY A 80 -14.82 17.08 -4.12
C GLY A 80 -15.32 15.84 -4.85
N TRP A 81 -14.87 15.65 -6.09
CA TRP A 81 -15.21 14.51 -6.94
C TRP A 81 -14.73 13.17 -6.34
N LEU A 82 -13.56 13.13 -5.73
CA LEU A 82 -13.08 11.93 -5.03
C LEU A 82 -14.03 11.49 -3.91
N ARG A 83 -14.72 12.42 -3.26
CA ARG A 83 -15.71 12.11 -2.22
C ARG A 83 -17.09 11.78 -2.80
N TYR A 84 -17.49 12.53 -3.83
CA TYR A 84 -18.83 12.49 -4.43
C TYR A 84 -18.69 12.50 -5.95
N PRO A 85 -18.38 11.34 -6.60
CA PRO A 85 -18.21 11.26 -8.04
C PRO A 85 -19.57 11.42 -8.72
N SER A 86 -20.00 12.65 -8.92
CA SER A 86 -21.16 12.98 -9.74
C SER A 86 -20.71 13.80 -10.94
N ALA A 87 -21.32 13.53 -12.09
CA ALA A 87 -21.04 14.26 -13.34
C ALA A 87 -21.63 15.70 -13.35
N SER A 88 -22.43 16.08 -12.36
CA SER A 88 -23.11 17.38 -12.32
C SER A 88 -22.40 18.38 -11.42
N ASN A 89 -22.32 19.63 -11.89
CA ASN A 89 -21.87 20.80 -11.09
C ASN A 89 -22.95 21.25 -10.07
N VAL A 90 -24.02 20.47 -9.89
CA VAL A 90 -25.12 20.79 -8.98
C VAL A 90 -24.72 20.42 -7.56
N ILE A 91 -24.77 21.40 -6.67
CA ILE A 91 -24.64 21.18 -5.23
C ILE A 91 -25.86 20.40 -4.77
N ASP A 92 -25.68 19.13 -4.45
CA ASP A 92 -26.76 18.31 -3.89
C ASP A 92 -26.96 18.71 -2.42
N LEU A 93 -28.14 19.22 -2.12
CA LEU A 93 -28.51 19.65 -0.74
C LEU A 93 -28.77 18.46 0.19
N GLN A 94 -28.88 17.24 -0.34
CA GLN A 94 -29.00 16.04 0.48
C GLN A 94 -27.61 15.59 0.96
N SER A 95 -27.51 15.21 2.23
CA SER A 95 -26.26 14.70 2.83
C SER A 95 -25.93 13.30 2.28
N LYS A 96 -25.23 13.25 1.15
CA LYS A 96 -24.70 11.99 0.63
C LYS A 96 -23.52 11.51 1.46
N LYS A 97 -23.46 10.21 1.73
CA LYS A 97 -22.28 9.62 2.36
C LYS A 97 -21.12 9.62 1.37
N ALA A 98 -19.97 10.15 1.78
CA ALA A 98 -18.77 10.12 0.94
C ALA A 98 -18.36 8.67 0.66
N ILE A 99 -18.00 8.37 -0.60
CA ILE A 99 -17.54 7.03 -1.00
C ILE A 99 -16.11 6.73 -0.57
N ARG A 100 -15.29 7.77 -0.30
CA ARG A 100 -13.92 7.66 0.18
C ARG A 100 -13.73 8.45 1.47
N GLU A 101 -12.97 7.87 2.38
CA GLU A 101 -12.57 8.53 3.62
C GLU A 101 -11.54 9.65 3.37
N GLU A 102 -11.49 10.63 4.26
CA GLU A 102 -10.58 11.78 4.18
C GLU A 102 -9.11 11.35 4.09
N THR A 103 -8.72 10.28 4.78
CA THR A 103 -7.37 9.71 4.71
C THR A 103 -7.02 9.21 3.31
N THR A 104 -7.96 8.52 2.66
CA THR A 104 -7.79 8.01 1.30
C THR A 104 -7.71 9.15 0.30
N VAL A 105 -8.61 10.15 0.40
CA VAL A 105 -8.59 11.34 -0.45
C VAL A 105 -7.26 12.08 -0.32
N ASN A 106 -6.78 12.29 0.92
CA ASN A 106 -5.50 12.95 1.16
C ASN A 106 -4.31 12.15 0.60
N THR A 107 -4.38 10.83 0.61
CA THR A 107 -3.35 9.96 0.02
C THR A 107 -3.32 10.11 -1.50
N ILE A 108 -4.47 10.08 -2.16
CA ILE A 108 -4.59 10.30 -3.60
C ILE A 108 -4.07 11.68 -3.98
N LEU A 109 -4.49 12.72 -3.25
CA LEU A 109 -4.02 14.09 -3.47
C LEU A 109 -2.49 14.21 -3.35
N ASN A 110 -1.88 13.57 -2.36
CA ASN A 110 -0.42 13.57 -2.22
C ASN A 110 0.28 12.96 -3.43
N VAL A 111 -0.26 11.89 -4.01
CA VAL A 111 0.31 11.27 -5.22
C VAL A 111 0.17 12.19 -6.42
N VAL A 112 -1.01 12.81 -6.61
CA VAL A 112 -1.24 13.78 -7.67
C VAL A 112 -0.29 14.97 -7.54
N MET A 113 -0.13 15.53 -6.35
CA MET A 113 0.81 16.64 -6.11
C MET A 113 2.26 16.23 -6.39
N SER A 114 2.67 15.02 -6.02
CA SER A 114 4.01 14.50 -6.33
C SER A 114 4.24 14.34 -7.85
N PHE A 115 3.21 13.94 -8.58
CA PHE A 115 3.24 13.84 -10.04
C PHE A 115 3.34 15.22 -10.70
N LEU A 116 2.53 16.18 -10.29
CA LEU A 116 2.56 17.55 -10.82
C LEU A 116 3.89 18.26 -10.49
N ASP A 117 4.45 18.06 -9.29
CA ASP A 117 5.77 18.55 -8.92
C ASP A 117 6.88 17.95 -9.82
N TYR A 118 6.80 16.66 -10.12
CA TYR A 118 7.72 16.01 -11.05
C TYR A 118 7.65 16.65 -12.45
N LEU A 119 6.46 16.84 -13.00
CA LEU A 119 6.27 17.48 -14.30
C LEU A 119 6.74 18.95 -14.31
N SER A 120 6.52 19.65 -13.20
CA SER A 120 7.01 21.03 -13.05
C SER A 120 8.53 21.12 -13.08
N ARG A 121 9.24 20.15 -12.50
CA ARG A 121 10.70 20.06 -12.55
C ARG A 121 11.23 19.76 -13.94
N LEU A 122 10.44 19.09 -14.78
CA LEU A 122 10.75 18.87 -16.20
C LEU A 122 10.42 20.08 -17.08
N GLY A 123 9.77 21.11 -16.55
CA GLY A 123 9.25 22.24 -17.32
C GLY A 123 8.01 21.93 -18.15
N GLU A 124 7.42 20.74 -17.97
CA GLU A 124 6.22 20.28 -18.70
C GLU A 124 4.91 20.76 -18.04
N PHE A 125 4.97 21.35 -16.84
CA PHE A 125 3.82 21.81 -16.08
C PHE A 125 4.14 23.05 -15.24
N LYS A 126 3.17 23.99 -15.12
CA LYS A 126 3.33 25.17 -14.27
C LYS A 126 3.05 24.80 -12.82
N SER A 127 3.98 25.09 -11.90
CA SER A 127 3.80 24.81 -10.47
C SER A 127 2.56 25.49 -9.89
N ILE A 128 1.81 24.76 -9.07
CA ILE A 128 0.62 25.29 -8.39
C ILE A 128 0.97 25.46 -6.91
N ASP A 129 0.82 26.68 -6.40
CA ASP A 129 0.99 26.92 -4.95
C ASP A 129 -0.27 26.51 -4.20
N VAL A 130 -0.18 25.39 -3.50
CA VAL A 130 -1.23 24.84 -2.64
C VAL A 130 -0.87 24.95 -1.15
N PHE A 131 0.24 25.64 -0.83
CA PHE A 131 0.74 25.68 0.54
C PHE A 131 0.51 27.06 1.17
N LYS A 132 -0.07 27.08 2.38
CA LYS A 132 -0.08 28.26 3.25
C LYS A 132 0.96 28.10 4.36
N GLN A 133 1.64 29.18 4.67
CA GLN A 133 2.43 29.23 5.91
C GLN A 133 1.48 29.05 7.09
N ALA A 134 1.62 27.98 7.83
CA ALA A 134 0.89 27.83 9.07
C ALA A 134 1.44 28.82 10.08
N LYS A 135 0.60 29.70 10.62
CA LYS A 135 0.96 30.51 11.79
C LYS A 135 1.34 29.53 12.90
N GLY A 136 2.56 29.67 13.42
CA GLY A 136 3.01 28.86 14.55
C GLY A 136 1.99 28.91 15.68
N ARG A 137 1.79 27.79 16.37
CA ARG A 137 1.01 27.78 17.60
C ARG A 137 1.59 28.82 18.54
N ASN A 138 0.74 29.63 19.17
CA ASN A 138 1.15 30.66 20.17
C ASN A 138 1.88 30.06 21.39
N PHE A 139 1.84 28.73 21.54
CA PHE A 139 2.57 28.04 22.58
C PHE A 139 3.99 27.74 22.11
N LYS A 140 4.96 28.50 22.65
CA LYS A 140 6.38 28.26 22.43
C LYS A 140 6.84 27.16 23.38
N GLY A 141 6.89 25.91 22.92
CA GLY A 141 7.53 24.83 23.67
C GLY A 141 9.02 25.08 23.87
N PHE A 142 9.66 24.39 24.82
CA PHE A 142 11.08 24.52 25.17
C PHE A 142 12.02 24.47 23.95
N LEU A 143 11.70 23.64 22.94
CA LEU A 143 12.49 23.49 21.70
C LEU A 143 12.00 24.38 20.53
N HIS A 144 11.18 25.41 20.78
CA HIS A 144 10.63 26.26 19.71
C HIS A 144 11.73 26.99 18.91
N HIS A 145 12.87 27.31 19.53
CA HIS A 145 13.98 28.01 18.88
C HIS A 145 14.82 27.08 17.96
N VAL A 146 14.74 25.76 18.17
CA VAL A 146 15.41 24.74 17.33
C VAL A 146 14.56 24.41 16.11
N ASN A 147 13.22 24.42 16.25
CA ASN A 147 12.26 24.11 15.18
C ASN A 147 11.75 25.38 14.46
N LYS A 148 12.64 26.21 13.94
CA LYS A 148 12.28 27.36 13.08
C LYS A 148 11.82 26.97 11.66
N GLY A 149 11.54 25.69 11.39
CA GLY A 149 10.99 25.23 10.13
C GLY A 149 9.60 25.86 9.87
N ARG A 150 9.46 26.64 8.79
CA ARG A 150 8.18 27.16 8.32
C ARG A 150 7.27 25.96 8.02
N TYR A 151 6.32 25.69 8.90
CA TYR A 151 5.37 24.60 8.70
C TYR A 151 4.40 24.98 7.58
N GLN A 152 4.58 24.40 6.41
CA GLN A 152 3.69 24.59 5.26
C GLN A 152 2.54 23.58 5.36
N LYS A 153 1.32 24.08 5.29
CA LYS A 153 0.11 23.26 5.29
C LYS A 153 -0.53 23.30 3.90
N ASN A 154 -0.71 22.14 3.29
CA ASN A 154 -1.50 22.03 2.08
C ASN A 154 -2.97 22.34 2.38
N VAL A 155 -3.53 23.34 1.72
CA VAL A 155 -4.89 23.87 1.99
C VAL A 155 -5.99 22.98 1.43
N LEU A 156 -5.67 22.10 0.45
CA LEU A 156 -6.62 21.17 -0.16
C LEU A 156 -6.81 19.89 0.68
N LYS A 157 -5.93 19.65 1.67
CA LYS A 157 -6.06 18.46 2.52
C LYS A 157 -7.27 18.54 3.44
N LEU A 158 -8.04 17.47 3.42
CA LEU A 158 -9.19 17.29 4.30
C LEU A 158 -8.73 17.06 5.75
N ARG A 159 -9.51 17.58 6.70
CA ARG A 159 -9.29 17.33 8.13
C ARG A 159 -9.72 15.90 8.45
N VAL A 160 -8.77 15.06 8.84
CA VAL A 160 -9.02 13.68 9.26
C VAL A 160 -9.47 13.65 10.72
N LYS A 161 -10.62 13.04 10.99
CA LYS A 161 -11.05 12.73 12.35
C LYS A 161 -10.23 11.55 12.88
N LYS A 162 -9.66 11.67 14.08
CA LYS A 162 -9.00 10.54 14.73
C LYS A 162 -10.06 9.47 15.05
N LYS A 163 -9.93 8.31 14.40
CA LYS A 163 -10.74 7.15 14.77
C LYS A 163 -10.10 6.44 15.96
N GLN A 164 -10.91 5.96 16.89
CA GLN A 164 -10.41 5.06 17.92
C GLN A 164 -9.98 3.75 17.24
N ILE A 165 -8.76 3.33 17.55
CA ILE A 165 -8.24 2.04 17.07
C ILE A 165 -8.97 0.95 17.85
N ARG A 166 -9.71 0.10 17.16
CA ARG A 166 -10.30 -1.10 17.75
C ARG A 166 -9.22 -2.19 17.80
N THR A 167 -8.93 -2.67 18.99
CA THR A 167 -8.07 -3.83 19.22
C THR A 167 -8.94 -5.04 19.58
N LEU A 168 -8.48 -6.22 19.18
CA LEU A 168 -9.11 -7.47 19.56
C LEU A 168 -8.67 -7.86 20.98
N ARG A 169 -9.61 -8.35 21.79
CA ARG A 169 -9.30 -8.95 23.10
C ARG A 169 -8.77 -10.37 22.90
N SER A 170 -7.96 -10.86 23.81
CA SER A 170 -7.38 -12.22 23.73
C SER A 170 -8.44 -13.31 23.50
N LYS A 171 -9.63 -13.18 24.10
CA LYS A 171 -10.75 -14.10 23.88
C LYS A 171 -11.27 -14.08 22.44
N GLU A 172 -11.37 -12.88 21.82
CA GLU A 172 -11.79 -12.73 20.42
C GLU A 172 -10.73 -13.30 19.47
N VAL A 173 -9.44 -13.09 19.77
CA VAL A 173 -8.33 -13.69 19.01
C VAL A 173 -8.40 -15.21 19.04
N LYS A 174 -8.61 -15.80 20.23
CA LYS A 174 -8.75 -17.25 20.36
C LYS A 174 -9.93 -17.78 19.54
N GLN A 175 -11.09 -17.12 19.60
CA GLN A 175 -12.26 -17.50 18.79
C GLN A 175 -11.96 -17.48 17.28
N ILE A 176 -11.21 -16.48 16.80
CA ILE A 176 -10.83 -16.40 15.38
C ILE A 176 -9.88 -17.54 15.00
N ILE A 177 -8.87 -17.82 15.85
CA ILE A 177 -7.93 -18.91 15.63
C ILE A 177 -8.65 -20.27 15.63
N ASP A 178 -9.58 -20.49 16.57
CA ASP A 178 -10.34 -21.74 16.69
C ASP A 178 -11.32 -21.92 15.51
N ALA A 179 -11.78 -20.85 14.89
CA ALA A 179 -12.63 -20.87 13.69
C ALA A 179 -11.88 -21.17 12.38
N CYS A 180 -10.55 -21.23 12.39
CA CYS A 180 -9.77 -21.56 11.19
C CYS A 180 -9.95 -23.03 10.83
N HIS A 181 -10.25 -23.31 9.55
CA HIS A 181 -10.44 -24.67 9.05
C HIS A 181 -9.13 -25.37 8.70
N THR A 182 -8.05 -24.62 8.41
CA THR A 182 -6.74 -25.17 8.02
C THR A 182 -5.68 -24.86 9.09
N LYS A 183 -4.70 -25.74 9.23
CA LYS A 183 -3.53 -25.50 10.10
C LYS A 183 -2.70 -24.34 9.56
N ARG A 184 -2.61 -24.19 8.24
CA ARG A 184 -1.97 -23.07 7.56
C ARG A 184 -2.53 -21.72 8.04
N ASP A 185 -3.85 -21.53 7.97
CA ASP A 185 -4.47 -20.25 8.31
C ASP A 185 -4.36 -19.96 9.82
N LYS A 186 -4.49 -21.01 10.63
CA LYS A 186 -4.24 -20.96 12.07
C LYS A 186 -2.81 -20.49 12.37
N LEU A 187 -1.81 -21.08 11.70
CA LEU A 187 -0.40 -20.73 11.85
C LEU A 187 -0.11 -19.29 11.44
N ILE A 188 -0.67 -18.83 10.31
CA ILE A 188 -0.56 -17.43 9.86
C ILE A 188 -1.05 -16.48 10.94
N LEU A 189 -2.23 -16.72 11.49
CA LEU A 189 -2.80 -15.85 12.51
C LEU A 189 -2.01 -15.90 13.83
N MET A 190 -1.50 -17.06 14.23
CA MET A 190 -0.68 -17.18 15.42
C MET A 190 0.67 -16.46 15.26
N LEU A 191 1.32 -16.55 14.11
CA LEU A 191 2.54 -15.80 13.80
C LEU A 191 2.33 -14.28 13.85
N MET A 192 1.18 -13.82 13.37
CA MET A 192 0.82 -12.39 13.45
C MET A 192 0.50 -11.95 14.88
N TYR A 193 -0.17 -12.79 15.66
CA TYR A 193 -0.60 -12.45 17.02
C TYR A 193 0.55 -12.58 18.03
N GLU A 194 1.21 -13.73 18.11
CA GLU A 194 2.28 -14.01 19.06
C GLU A 194 3.62 -13.39 18.61
N GLY A 195 3.99 -13.62 17.36
CA GLY A 195 5.25 -13.12 16.81
C GLY A 195 5.23 -11.62 16.44
N GLY A 196 4.06 -10.99 16.42
CA GLY A 196 3.89 -9.60 16.01
C GLY A 196 4.29 -9.34 14.55
N LEU A 197 4.21 -10.37 13.71
CA LEU A 197 4.63 -10.29 12.31
C LEU A 197 3.56 -9.60 11.45
N ARG A 198 4.03 -8.83 10.47
CA ARG A 198 3.15 -8.34 9.41
C ARG A 198 2.87 -9.45 8.41
N ILE A 199 1.70 -9.41 7.77
CA ILE A 199 1.33 -10.44 6.78
C ILE A 199 2.39 -10.59 5.68
N GLY A 200 3.02 -9.51 5.21
CA GLY A 200 4.11 -9.59 4.23
C GLY A 200 5.36 -10.28 4.78
N GLU A 201 5.66 -10.15 6.08
CA GLU A 201 6.75 -10.85 6.75
C GLU A 201 6.43 -12.35 6.87
N VAL A 202 5.20 -12.68 7.26
CA VAL A 202 4.74 -14.08 7.36
C VAL A 202 4.82 -14.77 5.99
N LEU A 203 4.26 -14.17 4.95
CA LEU A 203 4.23 -14.76 3.62
C LEU A 203 5.61 -14.83 2.93
N SER A 204 6.61 -14.05 3.42
CA SER A 204 7.97 -14.10 2.90
C SER A 204 8.85 -15.18 3.54
N LEU A 205 8.36 -15.88 4.59
CA LEU A 205 9.11 -16.91 5.30
C LEU A 205 9.46 -18.09 4.39
N ARG A 206 10.69 -18.57 4.54
CA ARG A 206 11.20 -19.79 3.95
C ARG A 206 11.36 -20.88 5.00
N LEU A 207 11.44 -22.12 4.58
CA LEU A 207 11.65 -23.24 5.50
C LEU A 207 12.92 -23.06 6.33
N GLU A 208 14.00 -22.54 5.72
CA GLU A 208 15.28 -22.25 6.39
C GLU A 208 15.20 -21.16 7.47
N ASP A 209 14.18 -20.30 7.40
CA ASP A 209 14.01 -19.22 8.40
C ASP A 209 13.46 -19.74 9.74
N ILE A 210 13.00 -20.99 9.82
CA ILE A 210 12.34 -21.55 11.01
C ILE A 210 13.24 -22.59 11.67
N VAL A 211 13.69 -22.26 12.88
CA VAL A 211 14.57 -23.11 13.70
C VAL A 211 13.72 -23.74 14.81
N THR A 212 13.19 -24.94 14.52
CA THR A 212 12.19 -25.61 15.39
C THR A 212 12.75 -25.98 16.77
N TRP A 213 14.00 -26.44 16.86
CA TRP A 213 14.62 -26.86 18.13
C TRP A 213 14.89 -25.72 19.09
N ASP A 214 15.06 -24.47 18.58
CA ASP A 214 15.29 -23.27 19.39
C ASP A 214 14.03 -22.41 19.55
N ASN A 215 12.90 -22.80 18.94
CA ASN A 215 11.67 -22.02 18.85
C ASN A 215 11.92 -20.59 18.33
N GLN A 216 12.74 -20.48 17.28
CA GLN A 216 13.15 -19.21 16.69
C GLN A 216 12.69 -19.10 15.25
N ILE A 217 12.42 -17.88 14.84
CA ILE A 217 12.13 -17.52 13.44
C ILE A 217 13.04 -16.35 13.06
N HIS A 218 13.80 -16.54 12.00
CA HIS A 218 14.69 -15.54 11.43
C HIS A 218 13.94 -14.79 10.32
N LEU A 219 13.84 -13.47 10.44
CA LEU A 219 13.22 -12.63 9.43
C LEU A 219 14.33 -12.05 8.55
N THR A 220 14.56 -12.67 7.42
CA THR A 220 15.61 -12.32 6.47
C THR A 220 15.01 -11.56 5.29
N PRO A 221 15.37 -10.27 5.09
CA PRO A 221 14.91 -9.50 3.93
C PRO A 221 15.47 -10.08 2.65
N ARG A 222 14.57 -10.40 1.70
CA ARG A 222 14.92 -10.85 0.35
C ARG A 222 14.39 -9.85 -0.67
N ASP A 223 15.19 -9.55 -1.69
CA ASP A 223 14.82 -8.56 -2.71
C ASP A 223 13.79 -9.10 -3.70
N VAL A 224 13.80 -10.42 -3.89
CA VAL A 224 12.95 -11.10 -4.86
C VAL A 224 12.09 -12.13 -4.16
N ASN A 225 10.77 -11.94 -4.24
CA ASN A 225 9.78 -12.92 -3.81
C ASN A 225 8.71 -13.10 -4.89
N VAL A 226 8.56 -14.32 -5.39
CA VAL A 226 7.60 -14.69 -6.44
C VAL A 226 6.15 -14.39 -6.02
N ASN A 227 5.88 -14.41 -4.72
CA ASN A 227 4.56 -14.12 -4.15
C ASN A 227 4.33 -12.63 -3.84
N GLU A 228 5.22 -11.74 -4.25
CA GLU A 228 5.17 -10.29 -4.01
C GLU A 228 5.18 -9.87 -2.52
N ALA A 229 5.43 -10.80 -1.60
CA ALA A 229 5.58 -10.53 -0.18
C ALA A 229 6.98 -10.00 0.14
N TYR A 230 7.12 -9.06 1.08
CA TYR A 230 8.42 -8.52 1.47
C TYR A 230 8.45 -7.94 2.88
N ILE A 231 9.64 -7.88 3.46
CA ILE A 231 9.89 -7.25 4.76
C ILE A 231 10.05 -5.75 4.58
N LYS A 232 9.06 -4.97 5.01
CA LYS A 232 8.95 -3.53 4.74
C LYS A 232 10.16 -2.69 5.19
N LEU A 233 10.79 -3.03 6.31
CA LEU A 233 11.91 -2.25 6.85
C LEU A 233 13.28 -2.77 6.41
N ARG A 234 13.35 -3.87 5.65
CA ARG A 234 14.58 -4.52 5.21
C ARG A 234 15.61 -4.74 6.36
N LYS A 235 15.10 -4.99 7.58
CA LYS A 235 15.92 -5.27 8.75
C LYS A 235 15.77 -6.73 9.15
N GLU A 236 16.89 -7.41 9.27
CA GLU A 236 16.94 -8.73 9.85
C GLU A 236 16.62 -8.67 11.34
N ARG A 237 15.88 -9.65 11.80
CA ARG A 237 15.62 -9.88 13.21
C ARG A 237 15.21 -11.32 13.47
N THR A 238 15.55 -11.81 14.66
CA THR A 238 15.08 -13.08 15.16
C THR A 238 13.97 -12.85 16.16
N ILE A 239 12.93 -13.67 16.12
CA ILE A 239 11.86 -13.70 17.11
C ILE A 239 11.82 -15.07 17.76
N HIS A 240 11.47 -15.10 19.06
CA HIS A 240 11.20 -16.33 19.80
C HIS A 240 9.67 -16.51 19.86
N VAL A 241 9.24 -17.74 19.68
CA VAL A 241 7.83 -18.11 19.69
C VAL A 241 7.58 -19.27 20.65
N SER A 242 6.31 -19.55 20.97
CA SER A 242 5.97 -20.64 21.86
C SER A 242 6.21 -22.03 21.24
N LYS A 243 6.35 -23.04 22.08
CA LYS A 243 6.44 -24.44 21.65
C LYS A 243 5.14 -24.88 20.96
N GLU A 244 4.01 -24.33 21.39
CA GLU A 244 2.70 -24.58 20.80
C GLU A 244 2.63 -24.10 19.35
N LEU A 245 3.21 -22.92 19.06
CA LEU A 245 3.28 -22.41 17.70
C LEU A 245 4.20 -23.29 16.83
N MET A 246 5.36 -23.73 17.36
CA MET A 246 6.25 -24.64 16.64
C MET A 246 5.64 -26.02 16.41
N SER A 247 4.87 -26.53 17.36
CA SER A 247 4.10 -27.77 17.17
C SER A 247 3.07 -27.61 16.05
N LEU A 248 2.35 -26.48 16.02
CA LEU A 248 1.40 -26.20 14.94
C LEU A 248 2.09 -26.07 13.57
N TYR A 249 3.30 -25.48 13.51
CA TYR A 249 4.11 -25.44 12.31
C TYR A 249 4.47 -26.86 11.82
N THR A 250 4.94 -27.71 12.71
CA THR A 250 5.25 -29.11 12.39
C THR A 250 4.01 -29.87 11.91
N ASP A 251 2.88 -29.69 12.58
CA ASP A 251 1.60 -30.26 12.16
C ASP A 251 1.17 -29.78 10.77
N TYR A 252 1.36 -28.49 10.47
CA TYR A 252 1.08 -27.94 9.15
C TYR A 252 1.94 -28.61 8.06
N LEU A 253 3.23 -28.78 8.33
CA LEU A 253 4.14 -29.45 7.38
C LEU A 253 3.74 -30.92 7.14
N ILE A 254 3.36 -31.63 8.18
CA ILE A 254 2.99 -33.07 8.07
C ILE A 254 1.67 -33.27 7.33
N TYR A 255 0.66 -32.43 7.59
CA TYR A 255 -0.70 -32.71 7.15
C TYR A 255 -1.17 -31.89 5.94
N GLU A 256 -0.59 -30.75 5.68
CA GLU A 256 -1.10 -29.81 4.67
C GLU A 256 -0.02 -29.34 3.67
N TYR A 257 1.27 -29.55 3.97
CA TYR A 257 2.37 -29.17 3.10
C TYR A 257 2.73 -30.34 2.17
N SER A 258 3.27 -30.06 0.99
CA SER A 258 3.78 -31.08 0.08
C SER A 258 5.31 -31.06 0.06
N GLU A 259 5.94 -32.24 0.08
CA GLU A 259 7.40 -32.37 -0.02
C GLU A 259 7.92 -32.21 -1.46
N GLU A 260 7.04 -32.32 -2.47
CA GLU A 260 7.39 -32.24 -3.90
C GLU A 260 7.31 -30.83 -4.48
N LEU A 261 7.76 -29.79 -3.73
CA LEU A 261 7.69 -28.41 -4.17
C LEU A 261 9.04 -27.93 -4.70
N GLU A 262 9.03 -27.23 -5.82
CA GLU A 262 10.23 -26.61 -6.44
C GLU A 262 10.69 -25.33 -5.73
N HIS A 263 10.13 -25.00 -4.55
CA HIS A 263 10.43 -23.80 -3.79
C HIS A 263 10.37 -24.08 -2.29
N ASP A 264 10.96 -23.17 -1.53
CA ASP A 264 11.13 -23.24 -0.07
C ASP A 264 10.19 -22.31 0.75
N TYR A 265 9.15 -21.75 0.13
CA TYR A 265 8.16 -20.94 0.86
C TYR A 265 7.40 -21.77 1.88
N VAL A 266 7.30 -21.25 3.12
CA VAL A 266 6.53 -21.90 4.19
C VAL A 266 5.04 -21.95 3.83
N PHE A 267 4.49 -20.85 3.34
CA PHE A 267 3.05 -20.75 3.08
C PHE A 267 2.69 -20.96 1.63
N ILE A 268 1.89 -22.00 1.39
CA ILE A 268 1.43 -22.42 0.07
C ILE A 268 -0.09 -22.30 -0.06
N SER A 269 -0.55 -22.24 -1.30
CA SER A 269 -1.98 -22.31 -1.61
C SER A 269 -2.48 -23.76 -1.42
N LEU A 270 -3.55 -23.92 -0.68
CA LEU A 270 -4.25 -25.22 -0.50
C LEU A 270 -5.45 -25.34 -1.45
N LYS A 271 -5.67 -24.35 -2.32
CA LYS A 271 -6.78 -24.34 -3.28
C LYS A 271 -6.50 -25.26 -4.45
N GLU A 272 -7.49 -26.07 -4.83
CA GLU A 272 -7.46 -26.90 -6.03
C GLU A 272 -7.06 -26.08 -7.27
N GLY A 273 -6.19 -26.66 -8.13
CA GLY A 273 -5.60 -26.01 -9.32
C GLY A 273 -4.47 -24.99 -9.01
N TYR A 274 -4.29 -24.61 -7.74
CA TYR A 274 -3.20 -23.74 -7.28
C TYR A 274 -2.41 -24.37 -6.13
N PHE A 275 -2.71 -25.61 -5.78
CA PHE A 275 -2.05 -26.31 -4.68
C PHE A 275 -0.54 -26.28 -4.84
N GLY A 276 0.17 -26.06 -3.76
CA GLY A 276 1.62 -26.00 -3.73
C GLY A 276 2.25 -24.68 -4.22
N LYS A 277 1.50 -23.76 -4.86
CA LYS A 277 2.06 -22.45 -5.26
C LYS A 277 2.26 -21.57 -4.03
N PRO A 278 3.34 -20.72 -3.99
CA PRO A 278 3.52 -19.76 -2.92
C PRO A 278 2.29 -18.89 -2.69
N LEU A 279 1.85 -18.76 -1.44
CA LEU A 279 0.66 -17.97 -1.11
C LEU A 279 0.95 -16.49 -1.41
N LYS A 280 0.13 -15.89 -2.26
CA LYS A 280 0.30 -14.49 -2.68
C LYS A 280 -0.20 -13.51 -1.61
N TYR A 281 0.46 -12.37 -1.59
CA TYR A 281 0.09 -11.23 -0.75
C TYR A 281 -1.18 -10.54 -1.25
#